data_d1abd3882e68b68a2162d07a914bd67f
#
_entry.id   d1abd3882e68b68a2162d07a914bd67f
#
_cell.length_a   1.000
_cell.length_b   1.000
_cell.length_c   1.000
_cell.angle_alpha   90.00
_cell.angle_beta   90.00
_cell.angle_gamma   90.00
#
_symmetry.space_group_name_H-M   'P 1'
#
loop_
_entity.id
_entity.type
_entity.pdbx_description
1 polymer ?
#
loop_
_entity_poly.entity_id
_entity_poly.type
_entity_poly.pdbx_seq_one_letter_code
_entity_poly.pdbx_strand_id
1 'polypeptide(L)'
;MKNKNAVIYAIAAAIFYALNVPCSKLLLDKVAPTFMAGLLYLGAGIGVGIMYLFHYKKEQPAERLSKPDFPYAVGMVVLDTIAPILLMLGVKLGTSANASLLGNFEIVATTLIALLLFKEKVSGKLWTAIGLITLSSIILSFGGRESFSFSIGSLFVLGATACWGLENNCTRKISEKSTYQIVTIKGFCSGTASVIVAMIVGEKLPHIRYIMPALLLGFVAYGLSIFTYIRAQKDLGAAKTSAYYAFAPFIGAFLSFVLLHERLTAAYMVALFVMLVGTAFAAADTLAQHHTHEHTHTFTHTHDGSTHTHTVSHSHGHDHYISADAHGHHHSLAELEKLLNAH
;
A
#
# COMPACT_ATOMS: atom_id res chain seq x y z
N MET A 1 -9.62 -24.37 -3.17
CA MET A 1 -9.75 -23.95 -1.75
C MET A 1 -8.69 -22.93 -1.32
N LYS A 2 -7.41 -23.03 -1.74
CA LYS A 2 -6.32 -22.08 -1.38
C LYS A 2 -6.65 -20.61 -1.74
N ASN A 3 -7.15 -20.36 -2.96
CA ASN A 3 -7.46 -18.98 -3.40
C ASN A 3 -8.56 -18.28 -2.59
N LYS A 4 -9.57 -19.02 -2.06
CA LYS A 4 -10.61 -18.41 -1.24
C LYS A 4 -10.08 -17.90 0.10
N ASN A 5 -9.23 -18.68 0.75
CA ASN A 5 -8.62 -18.28 2.03
C ASN A 5 -7.69 -17.07 1.85
N ALA A 6 -6.95 -17.01 0.74
CA ALA A 6 -6.06 -15.89 0.46
C ALA A 6 -6.83 -14.57 0.21
N VAL A 7 -7.98 -14.62 -0.47
CA VAL A 7 -8.87 -13.45 -0.61
C VAL A 7 -9.39 -13.00 0.76
N ILE A 8 -9.80 -13.96 1.63
CA ILE A 8 -10.25 -13.64 3.00
C ILE A 8 -9.13 -12.94 3.77
N TYR A 9 -7.88 -13.42 3.68
CA TYR A 9 -6.74 -12.78 4.32
C TYR A 9 -6.48 -11.36 3.78
N ALA A 10 -6.61 -11.12 2.47
CA ALA A 10 -6.43 -9.79 1.88
C ALA A 10 -7.51 -8.81 2.36
N ILE A 11 -8.78 -9.26 2.40
CA ILE A 11 -9.89 -8.45 2.91
C ILE A 11 -9.72 -8.20 4.42
N ALA A 12 -9.34 -9.22 5.19
CA ALA A 12 -9.08 -9.08 6.62
C ALA A 12 -7.96 -8.05 6.89
N ALA A 13 -6.88 -8.07 6.09
CA ALA A 13 -5.82 -7.08 6.18
C ALA A 13 -6.34 -5.66 6.00
N ALA A 14 -7.18 -5.42 4.98
CA ALA A 14 -7.79 -4.12 4.73
C ALA A 14 -8.71 -3.68 5.88
N ILE A 15 -9.54 -4.59 6.42
CA ILE A 15 -10.44 -4.31 7.54
C ILE A 15 -9.65 -3.98 8.81
N PHE A 16 -8.62 -4.76 9.13
CA PHE A 16 -7.78 -4.50 10.30
C PHE A 16 -7.11 -3.13 10.23
N TYR A 17 -6.52 -2.79 9.09
CA TYR A 17 -5.91 -1.47 8.92
C TYR A 17 -6.93 -0.33 8.99
N ALA A 18 -8.12 -0.54 8.43
CA ALA A 18 -9.19 0.45 8.41
C ALA A 18 -9.64 0.88 9.81
N LEU A 19 -9.46 0.04 10.84
CA LEU A 19 -9.74 0.37 12.23
C LEU A 19 -8.78 1.44 12.79
N ASN A 20 -7.59 1.60 12.20
CA ASN A 20 -6.55 2.48 12.74
C ASN A 20 -7.08 3.90 12.99
N VAL A 21 -7.48 4.61 11.93
CA VAL A 21 -7.80 6.04 12.01
C VAL A 21 -9.02 6.32 12.91
N PRO A 22 -10.19 5.66 12.73
CA PRO A 22 -11.36 5.95 13.54
C PRO A 22 -11.18 5.58 15.02
N CYS A 23 -10.53 4.44 15.32
CA CYS A 23 -10.29 4.06 16.70
C CYS A 23 -9.20 4.92 17.36
N SER A 24 -8.17 5.31 16.61
CA SER A 24 -7.16 6.26 17.11
C SER A 24 -7.78 7.60 17.45
N LYS A 25 -8.73 8.10 16.64
CA LYS A 25 -9.44 9.36 16.91
C LYS A 25 -10.11 9.36 18.28
N LEU A 26 -10.75 8.24 18.67
CA LEU A 26 -11.37 8.09 20.00
C LEU A 26 -10.36 8.14 21.15
N LEU A 27 -9.15 7.64 20.93
CA LEU A 27 -8.09 7.63 21.94
C LEU A 27 -7.30 8.95 22.01
N LEU A 28 -7.22 9.71 20.91
CA LEU A 28 -6.45 10.94 20.81
C LEU A 28 -6.96 12.09 21.70
N ASP A 29 -8.16 11.96 22.27
CA ASP A 29 -8.65 12.87 23.32
C ASP A 29 -7.96 12.66 24.67
N LYS A 30 -7.39 11.47 24.89
CA LYS A 30 -6.79 11.03 26.16
C LYS A 30 -5.31 10.63 26.02
N VAL A 31 -4.85 10.39 24.84
CA VAL A 31 -3.46 10.02 24.50
C VAL A 31 -2.91 11.07 23.55
N ALA A 32 -1.78 11.65 23.89
CA ALA A 32 -1.11 12.62 23.00
C ALA A 32 -0.67 11.96 21.69
N PRO A 33 -0.64 12.69 20.56
CA PRO A 33 -0.45 12.11 19.24
C PRO A 33 0.85 11.33 19.09
N THR A 34 1.94 11.83 19.62
CA THR A 34 3.25 11.17 19.48
C THR A 34 3.32 9.90 20.33
N PHE A 35 2.76 9.93 21.56
CA PHE A 35 2.59 8.71 22.36
C PHE A 35 1.68 7.70 21.65
N MET A 36 0.59 8.16 21.04
CA MET A 36 -0.34 7.29 20.33
C MET A 36 0.37 6.56 19.19
N ALA A 37 1.15 7.27 18.37
CA ALA A 37 1.97 6.68 17.32
C ALA A 37 2.92 5.61 17.85
N GLY A 38 3.63 5.91 18.95
CA GLY A 38 4.54 4.98 19.61
C GLY A 38 3.84 3.72 20.13
N LEU A 39 2.70 3.87 20.79
CA LEU A 39 1.93 2.74 21.32
C LEU A 39 1.36 1.84 20.22
N LEU A 40 0.92 2.41 19.09
CA LEU A 40 0.44 1.63 17.95
C LEU A 40 1.55 0.72 17.39
N TYR A 41 2.75 1.27 17.18
CA TYR A 41 3.88 0.50 16.68
C TYR A 41 4.40 -0.51 17.72
N LEU A 42 4.47 -0.12 19.00
CA LEU A 42 4.82 -1.07 20.07
C LEU A 42 3.82 -2.22 20.15
N GLY A 43 2.52 -1.95 20.00
CA GLY A 43 1.50 -2.99 19.96
C GLY A 43 1.71 -3.97 18.82
N ALA A 44 2.04 -3.48 17.62
CA ALA A 44 2.40 -4.33 16.48
C ALA A 44 3.67 -5.14 16.76
N GLY A 45 4.71 -4.50 17.32
CA GLY A 45 5.98 -5.15 17.66
C GLY A 45 5.81 -6.25 18.71
N ILE A 46 5.07 -5.99 19.78
CA ILE A 46 4.78 -6.96 20.83
C ILE A 46 3.98 -8.14 20.25
N GLY A 47 2.87 -7.87 19.58
CA GLY A 47 1.98 -8.90 19.07
C GLY A 47 2.66 -9.79 18.02
N VAL A 48 3.29 -9.21 17.01
CA VAL A 48 4.00 -9.95 15.97
C VAL A 48 5.30 -10.55 16.52
N GLY A 49 5.96 -9.90 17.47
CA GLY A 49 7.13 -10.46 18.16
C GLY A 49 6.79 -11.76 18.91
N ILE A 50 5.64 -11.81 19.61
CA ILE A 50 5.15 -13.05 20.22
C ILE A 50 4.89 -14.11 19.15
N MET A 51 4.22 -13.77 18.05
CA MET A 51 4.01 -14.69 16.93
C MET A 51 5.35 -15.19 16.35
N TYR A 52 6.34 -14.32 16.26
CA TYR A 52 7.68 -14.65 15.79
C TYR A 52 8.39 -15.66 16.68
N LEU A 53 8.28 -15.54 18.01
CA LEU A 53 8.87 -16.52 18.95
C LEU A 53 8.39 -17.95 18.68
N PHE A 54 7.11 -18.11 18.29
CA PHE A 54 6.56 -19.43 17.91
C PHE A 54 6.99 -19.88 16.51
N HIS A 55 7.36 -18.93 15.63
CA HIS A 55 7.74 -19.23 14.24
C HIS A 55 9.26 -19.34 14.04
N TYR A 56 10.07 -18.72 14.89
CA TYR A 56 11.52 -18.56 14.76
C TYR A 56 12.27 -19.86 14.43
N LYS A 57 11.88 -20.99 15.04
CA LYS A 57 12.53 -22.30 14.80
C LYS A 57 12.25 -22.87 13.40
N LYS A 58 11.23 -22.38 12.71
CA LYS A 58 10.81 -22.83 11.36
C LYS A 58 11.41 -21.96 10.26
N GLU A 59 11.98 -20.83 10.62
CA GLU A 59 12.53 -19.85 9.67
C GLU A 59 13.92 -20.25 9.20
N GLN A 60 14.13 -20.20 7.89
CA GLN A 60 15.44 -20.52 7.32
C GLN A 60 16.44 -19.38 7.57
N PRO A 61 17.75 -19.67 7.81
CA PRO A 61 18.74 -18.62 8.03
C PRO A 61 18.87 -17.61 6.88
N ALA A 62 18.63 -18.03 5.63
CA ALA A 62 18.67 -17.18 4.45
C ALA A 62 17.54 -16.12 4.42
N GLU A 63 16.41 -16.39 5.08
CA GLU A 63 15.28 -15.48 5.19
C GLU A 63 15.53 -14.35 6.20
N ARG A 64 16.54 -14.46 7.05
CA ARG A 64 16.83 -13.46 8.08
C ARG A 64 17.50 -12.23 7.50
N LEU A 65 17.26 -11.09 8.15
CA LEU A 65 17.95 -9.83 7.82
C LEU A 65 19.47 -9.98 8.02
N SER A 66 20.21 -9.40 7.11
CA SER A 66 21.68 -9.46 7.03
C SER A 66 22.29 -8.06 7.00
N LYS A 67 23.61 -7.95 7.11
CA LYS A 67 24.31 -6.65 7.12
C LYS A 67 23.98 -5.75 5.91
N PRO A 68 23.88 -6.24 4.66
CA PRO A 68 23.48 -5.42 3.51
C PRO A 68 22.08 -4.81 3.60
N ASP A 69 21.18 -5.42 4.40
CA ASP A 69 19.81 -4.96 4.57
C ASP A 69 19.69 -3.79 5.55
N PHE A 70 20.74 -3.54 6.35
CA PHE A 70 20.74 -2.57 7.44
C PHE A 70 20.39 -1.14 7.00
N PRO A 71 20.92 -0.55 5.91
CA PRO A 71 20.55 0.80 5.50
C PRO A 71 19.06 0.96 5.21
N TYR A 72 18.45 -0.05 4.57
CA TYR A 72 17.02 -0.07 4.27
C TYR A 72 16.18 -0.23 5.53
N ALA A 73 16.63 -1.09 6.47
CA ALA A 73 15.97 -1.26 7.76
C ALA A 73 16.01 0.03 8.60
N VAL A 74 17.13 0.77 8.60
CA VAL A 74 17.22 2.08 9.26
C VAL A 74 16.29 3.10 8.61
N GLY A 75 16.30 3.21 7.27
CA GLY A 75 15.39 4.09 6.54
C GLY A 75 13.93 3.78 6.86
N MET A 76 13.55 2.51 6.86
CA MET A 76 12.24 2.03 7.26
C MET A 76 11.87 2.49 8.69
N VAL A 77 12.74 2.27 9.68
CA VAL A 77 12.48 2.64 11.08
C VAL A 77 12.33 4.16 11.25
N VAL A 78 13.17 4.96 10.61
CA VAL A 78 13.09 6.42 10.68
C VAL A 78 11.79 6.93 10.09
N LEU A 79 11.43 6.46 8.90
CA LEU A 79 10.20 6.87 8.23
C LEU A 79 8.95 6.39 8.96
N ASP A 80 8.98 5.17 9.52
CA ASP A 80 7.91 4.62 10.36
C ASP A 80 7.86 5.23 11.78
N THR A 81 8.84 6.05 12.15
CA THR A 81 8.75 6.90 13.34
C THR A 81 8.03 8.21 12.98
N ILE A 82 8.40 8.84 11.86
CA ILE A 82 7.89 10.14 11.45
C ILE A 82 6.44 10.03 10.95
N ALA A 83 6.15 9.09 10.05
CA ALA A 83 4.85 8.98 9.39
C ALA A 83 3.67 8.81 10.37
N PRO A 84 3.69 7.89 11.34
CA PRO A 84 2.58 7.73 12.27
C PRO A 84 2.41 8.91 13.23
N ILE A 85 3.49 9.61 13.59
CA ILE A 85 3.41 10.85 14.37
C ILE A 85 2.64 11.91 13.57
N LEU A 86 3.01 12.12 12.30
CA LEU A 86 2.30 13.02 11.40
C LEU A 86 0.85 12.59 11.20
N LEU A 87 0.58 11.30 11.01
CA LEU A 87 -0.79 10.80 10.89
C LEU A 87 -1.61 11.09 12.15
N MET A 88 -1.09 10.81 13.33
CA MET A 88 -1.82 11.04 14.58
C MET A 88 -2.07 12.53 14.85
N LEU A 89 -1.12 13.40 14.48
CA LEU A 89 -1.34 14.87 14.49
C LEU A 89 -2.45 15.25 13.49
N GLY A 90 -2.41 14.71 12.29
CA GLY A 90 -3.42 14.95 11.26
C GLY A 90 -4.81 14.49 11.68
N VAL A 91 -4.94 13.31 12.27
CA VAL A 91 -6.19 12.75 12.80
C VAL A 91 -6.71 13.59 13.97
N LYS A 92 -5.83 14.07 14.85
CA LYS A 92 -6.23 14.93 15.98
C LYS A 92 -6.77 16.29 15.53
N LEU A 93 -6.13 16.90 14.53
CA LEU A 93 -6.45 18.24 14.04
C LEU A 93 -7.52 18.27 12.95
N GLY A 94 -7.80 17.14 12.30
CA GLY A 94 -8.77 17.00 11.23
C GLY A 94 -9.93 16.07 11.57
N THR A 95 -10.72 15.71 10.55
CA THR A 95 -11.73 14.65 10.64
C THR A 95 -11.11 13.29 10.37
N SER A 96 -11.61 12.26 11.04
CA SER A 96 -11.16 10.88 10.85
C SER A 96 -11.46 10.38 9.43
N ALA A 97 -12.63 10.75 8.88
CA ALA A 97 -13.03 10.39 7.53
C ALA A 97 -12.07 10.98 6.47
N ASN A 98 -11.71 12.27 6.57
CA ASN A 98 -10.75 12.88 5.68
C ASN A 98 -9.36 12.22 5.81
N ALA A 99 -8.90 12.02 7.04
CA ALA A 99 -7.60 11.39 7.29
C ALA A 99 -7.55 9.96 6.72
N SER A 100 -8.62 9.17 6.88
CA SER A 100 -8.72 7.84 6.29
C SER A 100 -8.63 7.89 4.76
N LEU A 101 -9.42 8.76 4.13
CA LEU A 101 -9.48 8.82 2.67
C LEU A 101 -8.19 9.37 2.05
N LEU A 102 -7.57 10.37 2.69
CA LEU A 102 -6.26 10.92 2.28
C LEU A 102 -5.13 9.87 2.34
N GLY A 103 -5.32 8.79 3.10
CA GLY A 103 -4.39 7.64 3.10
C GLY A 103 -4.11 7.08 1.70
N ASN A 104 -5.06 7.14 0.77
CA ASN A 104 -4.83 6.71 -0.62
C ASN A 104 -3.76 7.54 -1.36
N PHE A 105 -3.40 8.74 -0.88
CA PHE A 105 -2.31 9.52 -1.47
C PHE A 105 -0.95 8.81 -1.34
N GLU A 106 -0.83 7.82 -0.47
CA GLU A 106 0.34 6.95 -0.39
C GLU A 106 0.64 6.26 -1.74
N ILE A 107 -0.39 5.90 -2.52
CA ILE A 107 -0.24 5.32 -3.87
C ILE A 107 0.49 6.32 -4.78
N VAL A 108 0.09 7.59 -4.73
CA VAL A 108 0.71 8.67 -5.50
C VAL A 108 2.16 8.86 -5.07
N ALA A 109 2.40 8.99 -3.76
CA ALA A 109 3.73 9.20 -3.20
C ALA A 109 4.67 8.03 -3.55
N THR A 110 4.24 6.79 -3.32
CA THR A 110 5.03 5.58 -3.64
C THR A 110 5.40 5.54 -5.12
N THR A 111 4.44 5.81 -6.01
CA THR A 111 4.65 5.75 -7.46
C THR A 111 5.60 6.85 -7.94
N LEU A 112 5.40 8.10 -7.48
CA LEU A 112 6.28 9.21 -7.87
C LEU A 112 7.70 9.01 -7.35
N ILE A 113 7.87 8.48 -6.14
CA ILE A 113 9.19 8.15 -5.59
C ILE A 113 9.84 7.02 -6.40
N ALA A 114 9.09 5.97 -6.76
CA ALA A 114 9.59 4.88 -7.61
C ALA A 114 10.03 5.39 -8.98
N LEU A 115 9.25 6.28 -9.62
CA LEU A 115 9.61 6.92 -10.88
C LEU A 115 10.88 7.76 -10.76
N LEU A 116 10.99 8.61 -9.73
CA LEU A 116 12.09 9.59 -9.60
C LEU A 116 13.40 8.92 -9.15
N LEU A 117 13.34 8.04 -8.14
CA LEU A 117 14.53 7.42 -7.55
C LEU A 117 14.95 6.15 -8.26
N PHE A 118 13.99 5.33 -8.72
CA PHE A 118 14.26 4.02 -9.33
C PHE A 118 14.04 4.02 -10.84
N LYS A 119 13.60 5.15 -11.44
CA LYS A 119 13.33 5.31 -12.87
C LYS A 119 12.35 4.27 -13.43
N GLU A 120 11.39 3.84 -12.58
CA GLU A 120 10.35 2.90 -12.99
C GLU A 120 9.39 3.57 -13.98
N LYS A 121 8.91 2.80 -14.96
CA LYS A 121 7.94 3.30 -15.95
C LYS A 121 6.54 3.35 -15.32
N VAL A 122 5.84 4.45 -15.55
CA VAL A 122 4.46 4.66 -15.10
C VAL A 122 3.52 4.53 -16.30
N SER A 123 2.53 3.68 -16.21
CA SER A 123 1.54 3.47 -17.27
C SER A 123 0.57 4.65 -17.39
N GLY A 124 -0.15 4.75 -18.52
CA GLY A 124 -1.19 5.77 -18.70
C GLY A 124 -2.33 5.64 -17.69
N LYS A 125 -2.70 4.40 -17.29
CA LYS A 125 -3.73 4.15 -16.26
C LYS A 125 -3.27 4.67 -14.90
N LEU A 126 -2.01 4.43 -14.56
CA LEU A 126 -1.45 4.88 -13.29
C LEU A 126 -1.28 6.41 -13.25
N TRP A 127 -0.95 7.07 -14.37
CA TRP A 127 -0.98 8.53 -14.48
C TRP A 127 -2.39 9.10 -14.25
N THR A 128 -3.42 8.47 -14.81
CA THR A 128 -4.82 8.84 -14.56
C THR A 128 -5.18 8.68 -13.08
N ALA A 129 -4.78 7.58 -12.45
CA ALA A 129 -4.97 7.35 -11.03
C ALA A 129 -4.29 8.45 -10.18
N ILE A 130 -3.03 8.76 -10.46
CA ILE A 130 -2.28 9.83 -9.78
C ILE A 130 -3.03 11.16 -9.88
N GLY A 131 -3.49 11.55 -11.06
CA GLY A 131 -4.24 12.79 -11.27
C GLY A 131 -5.53 12.84 -10.46
N LEU A 132 -6.34 11.78 -10.48
CA LEU A 132 -7.61 11.70 -9.77
C LEU A 132 -7.41 11.66 -8.23
N ILE A 133 -6.47 10.86 -7.74
CA ILE A 133 -6.17 10.77 -6.30
C ILE A 133 -5.65 12.13 -5.79
N THR A 134 -4.77 12.78 -6.56
CA THR A 134 -4.27 14.12 -6.21
C THR A 134 -5.39 15.15 -6.18
N LEU A 135 -6.28 15.16 -7.20
CA LEU A 135 -7.43 16.06 -7.25
C LEU A 135 -8.35 15.84 -6.04
N SER A 136 -8.69 14.61 -5.72
CA SER A 136 -9.48 14.27 -4.54
C SER A 136 -8.81 14.74 -3.24
N SER A 137 -7.49 14.52 -3.12
CA SER A 137 -6.73 14.96 -1.94
C SER A 137 -6.72 16.48 -1.79
N ILE A 138 -6.67 17.22 -2.90
CA ILE A 138 -6.81 18.68 -2.90
C ILE A 138 -8.19 19.06 -2.38
N ILE A 139 -9.28 18.48 -2.91
CA ILE A 139 -10.65 18.77 -2.47
C ILE A 139 -10.81 18.53 -0.96
N LEU A 140 -10.27 17.41 -0.43
CA LEU A 140 -10.32 17.08 0.99
C LEU A 140 -9.50 18.03 1.86
N SER A 141 -8.45 18.60 1.32
CA SER A 141 -7.55 19.51 2.04
C SER A 141 -8.12 20.92 2.19
N PHE A 142 -9.06 21.31 1.31
CA PHE A 142 -9.78 22.59 1.38
C PHE A 142 -11.15 22.39 2.06
N GLY A 143 -11.17 22.20 3.37
CA GLY A 143 -12.36 21.75 4.12
C GLY A 143 -13.05 22.81 4.97
N GLY A 144 -13.02 24.11 4.63
CA GLY A 144 -13.70 25.17 5.37
C GLY A 144 -14.90 25.75 4.63
N ARG A 145 -16.04 25.86 5.30
CA ARG A 145 -17.30 26.41 4.74
C ARG A 145 -17.24 27.89 4.37
N GLU A 146 -16.27 28.67 4.85
CA GLU A 146 -16.24 30.13 4.73
C GLU A 146 -14.90 30.72 4.26
N SER A 147 -13.86 29.94 4.08
CA SER A 147 -12.60 30.41 3.52
C SER A 147 -11.88 29.24 2.83
N PHE A 148 -11.20 29.53 1.72
CA PHE A 148 -10.21 28.63 1.12
C PHE A 148 -9.00 28.47 2.05
N SER A 149 -9.23 27.98 3.27
CA SER A 149 -8.17 27.70 4.24
C SER A 149 -7.75 26.24 4.14
N PHE A 150 -6.47 26.03 3.94
CA PHE A 150 -5.88 24.69 3.90
C PHE A 150 -5.95 24.06 5.30
N SER A 151 -6.46 22.84 5.38
CA SER A 151 -6.51 22.11 6.65
C SER A 151 -5.10 21.67 7.05
N ILE A 152 -4.58 22.18 8.17
CA ILE A 152 -3.30 21.73 8.74
C ILE A 152 -3.32 20.23 9.03
N GLY A 153 -4.47 19.67 9.46
CA GLY A 153 -4.64 18.25 9.67
C GLY A 153 -4.42 17.45 8.40
N SER A 154 -4.98 17.88 7.26
CA SER A 154 -4.77 17.24 5.96
C SER A 154 -3.30 17.30 5.52
N LEU A 155 -2.61 18.42 5.79
CA LEU A 155 -1.19 18.55 5.46
C LEU A 155 -0.34 17.54 6.22
N PHE A 156 -0.61 17.32 7.49
CA PHE A 156 0.07 16.28 8.27
C PHE A 156 -0.20 14.88 7.74
N VAL A 157 -1.43 14.56 7.34
CA VAL A 157 -1.76 13.26 6.73
C VAL A 157 -1.03 13.08 5.40
N LEU A 158 -1.00 14.09 4.53
CA LEU A 158 -0.25 14.03 3.27
C LEU A 158 1.26 13.86 3.51
N GLY A 159 1.81 14.51 4.53
CA GLY A 159 3.18 14.30 4.97
C GLY A 159 3.44 12.86 5.43
N ALA A 160 2.51 12.27 6.17
CA ALA A 160 2.59 10.87 6.60
C ALA A 160 2.60 9.92 5.41
N THR A 161 1.70 10.12 4.44
CA THR A 161 1.62 9.29 3.22
C THR A 161 2.86 9.42 2.34
N ALA A 162 3.47 10.61 2.27
CA ALA A 162 4.74 10.81 1.58
C ALA A 162 5.89 10.04 2.26
N CYS A 163 5.95 10.04 3.60
CA CYS A 163 6.92 9.24 4.36
C CYS A 163 6.70 7.74 4.12
N TRP A 164 5.45 7.25 4.16
CA TRP A 164 5.17 5.85 3.84
C TRP A 164 5.45 5.50 2.38
N GLY A 165 5.22 6.43 1.44
CA GLY A 165 5.61 6.24 0.05
C GLY A 165 7.12 5.96 -0.11
N LEU A 166 7.96 6.69 0.64
CA LEU A 166 9.40 6.45 0.66
C LEU A 166 9.74 5.17 1.43
N GLU A 167 9.08 4.92 2.55
CA GLU A 167 9.25 3.72 3.37
C GLU A 167 8.94 2.44 2.57
N ASN A 168 7.83 2.41 1.84
CA ASN A 168 7.45 1.29 0.97
C ASN A 168 8.57 0.94 -0.04
N ASN A 169 9.22 1.96 -0.59
CA ASN A 169 10.36 1.75 -1.49
C ASN A 169 11.60 1.20 -0.76
N CYS A 170 11.83 1.57 0.51
CA CYS A 170 12.88 0.98 1.34
C CYS A 170 12.56 -0.47 1.70
N THR A 171 11.36 -0.73 2.21
CA THR A 171 10.90 -2.07 2.61
C THR A 171 10.88 -3.04 1.43
N ARG A 172 10.55 -2.58 0.22
CA ARG A 172 10.58 -3.39 -1.01
C ARG A 172 11.96 -4.02 -1.24
N LYS A 173 13.06 -3.34 -0.90
CA LYS A 173 14.42 -3.87 -1.06
C LYS A 173 14.73 -5.04 -0.13
N ILE A 174 14.01 -5.16 0.98
CA ILE A 174 14.17 -6.23 1.97
C ILE A 174 12.94 -7.15 2.06
N SER A 175 12.00 -7.03 1.13
CA SER A 175 10.69 -7.73 1.18
C SER A 175 10.79 -9.26 1.08
N GLU A 176 11.87 -9.80 0.51
CA GLU A 176 12.13 -11.24 0.45
C GLU A 176 12.57 -11.82 1.80
N LYS A 177 12.95 -10.94 2.74
CA LYS A 177 13.37 -11.35 4.09
C LYS A 177 12.19 -11.69 4.99
N SER A 178 12.48 -12.17 6.18
CA SER A 178 11.48 -12.55 7.17
C SER A 178 10.57 -11.38 7.52
N THR A 179 9.31 -11.55 7.19
CA THR A 179 8.30 -10.54 7.51
C THR A 179 8.11 -10.41 9.01
N TYR A 180 8.18 -11.51 9.76
CA TYR A 180 8.10 -11.45 11.22
C TYR A 180 9.23 -10.59 11.79
N GLN A 181 10.46 -10.73 11.28
CA GLN A 181 11.58 -9.89 11.69
C GLN A 181 11.36 -8.43 11.33
N ILE A 182 10.98 -8.16 10.08
CA ILE A 182 10.75 -6.79 9.59
C ILE A 182 9.70 -6.11 10.46
N VAL A 183 8.52 -6.72 10.68
CA VAL A 183 7.43 -6.10 11.44
C VAL A 183 7.79 -5.97 12.92
N THR A 184 8.51 -6.94 13.50
CA THR A 184 8.96 -6.87 14.88
C THR A 184 9.95 -5.72 15.09
N ILE A 185 10.93 -5.56 14.18
CA ILE A 185 11.91 -4.45 14.23
C ILE A 185 11.19 -3.12 14.03
N LYS A 186 10.34 -3.01 13.01
CA LYS A 186 9.46 -1.85 12.79
C LYS A 186 8.75 -1.46 14.10
N GLY A 187 8.01 -2.42 14.65
CA GLY A 187 7.19 -2.20 15.82
C GLY A 187 7.99 -1.73 17.03
N PHE A 188 9.04 -2.44 17.39
CA PHE A 188 9.84 -2.08 18.57
C PHE A 188 10.70 -0.84 18.34
N CYS A 189 11.43 -0.75 17.25
CA CYS A 189 12.34 0.37 17.01
C CYS A 189 11.58 1.67 16.76
N SER A 190 10.63 1.70 15.83
CA SER A 190 9.85 2.91 15.53
C SER A 190 8.92 3.29 16.69
N GLY A 191 8.31 2.29 17.35
CA GLY A 191 7.48 2.52 18.51
C GLY A 191 8.25 3.13 19.68
N THR A 192 9.42 2.57 20.00
CA THR A 192 10.31 3.12 21.06
C THR A 192 10.81 4.50 20.69
N ALA A 193 11.25 4.71 19.44
CA ALA A 193 11.68 6.02 18.97
C ALA A 193 10.56 7.08 19.10
N SER A 194 9.33 6.74 18.70
CA SER A 194 8.18 7.63 18.84
C SER A 194 7.88 7.98 20.32
N VAL A 195 7.99 7.00 21.22
CA VAL A 195 7.82 7.23 22.67
C VAL A 195 8.93 8.15 23.20
N ILE A 196 10.17 7.97 22.77
CA ILE A 196 11.28 8.86 23.15
C ILE A 196 11.02 10.28 22.64
N VAL A 197 10.58 10.43 21.38
CA VAL A 197 10.20 11.76 20.83
C VAL A 197 9.07 12.37 21.65
N ALA A 198 8.04 11.61 22.03
CA ALA A 198 6.93 12.08 22.86
C ALA A 198 7.42 12.63 24.21
N MET A 199 8.37 11.95 24.85
CA MET A 199 8.99 12.41 26.09
C MET A 199 9.82 13.69 25.89
N ILE A 200 10.59 13.78 24.80
CA ILE A 200 11.41 14.94 24.47
C ILE A 200 10.54 16.18 24.20
N VAL A 201 9.43 16.04 23.50
CA VAL A 201 8.50 17.16 23.23
C VAL A 201 7.59 17.49 24.43
N GLY A 202 7.76 16.78 25.56
CA GLY A 202 7.06 17.05 26.79
C GLY A 202 5.60 16.59 26.81
N GLU A 203 5.20 15.64 25.96
CA GLU A 203 3.87 15.04 26.03
C GLU A 203 3.72 14.27 27.36
N LYS A 204 2.54 14.40 27.99
CA LYS A 204 2.26 13.71 29.24
C LYS A 204 2.07 12.21 29.00
N LEU A 205 2.65 11.40 29.88
CA LEU A 205 2.45 9.97 29.86
C LEU A 205 0.96 9.62 29.96
N PRO A 206 0.40 8.85 29.04
CA PRO A 206 -1.01 8.49 29.07
C PRO A 206 -1.31 7.58 30.26
N HIS A 207 -2.53 7.67 30.78
CA HIS A 207 -2.96 6.80 31.87
C HIS A 207 -3.01 5.35 31.38
N ILE A 208 -2.61 4.40 32.25
CA ILE A 208 -2.47 2.96 31.92
C ILE A 208 -3.74 2.38 31.26
N ARG A 209 -4.92 2.84 31.63
CA ARG A 209 -6.20 2.39 31.04
C ARG A 209 -6.33 2.68 29.54
N TYR A 210 -5.56 3.63 28.99
CA TYR A 210 -5.56 3.96 27.57
C TYR A 210 -4.39 3.32 26.82
N ILE A 211 -3.32 2.93 27.54
CA ILE A 211 -2.15 2.26 26.96
C ILE A 211 -2.56 0.90 26.38
N MET A 212 -3.29 0.08 27.16
CA MET A 212 -3.70 -1.24 26.71
C MET A 212 -4.58 -1.23 25.46
N PRO A 213 -5.64 -0.40 25.35
CA PRO A 213 -6.41 -0.27 24.13
C PRO A 213 -5.57 0.21 22.93
N ALA A 214 -4.62 1.14 23.14
CA ALA A 214 -3.74 1.63 22.08
C ALA A 214 -2.78 0.53 21.57
N LEU A 215 -2.18 -0.25 22.48
CA LEU A 215 -1.35 -1.39 22.12
C LEU A 215 -2.16 -2.47 21.38
N LEU A 216 -3.37 -2.78 21.85
CA LEU A 216 -4.25 -3.74 21.20
C LEU A 216 -4.65 -3.27 19.79
N LEU A 217 -5.01 -1.99 19.65
CA LEU A 217 -5.28 -1.39 18.35
C LEU A 217 -4.06 -1.49 17.43
N GLY A 218 -2.86 -1.22 17.94
CA GLY A 218 -1.61 -1.36 17.20
C GLY A 218 -1.35 -2.79 16.75
N PHE A 219 -1.57 -3.77 17.61
CA PHE A 219 -1.45 -5.18 17.23
C PHE A 219 -2.45 -5.55 16.13
N VAL A 220 -3.71 -5.13 16.24
CA VAL A 220 -4.75 -5.45 15.25
C VAL A 220 -4.52 -4.69 13.94
N ALA A 221 -4.42 -3.36 14.01
CA ALA A 221 -4.42 -2.49 12.85
C ALA A 221 -3.10 -2.48 12.06
N TYR A 222 -1.98 -2.70 12.73
CA TYR A 222 -0.67 -2.82 12.09
C TYR A 222 -0.17 -4.26 12.11
N GLY A 223 -0.10 -4.90 13.27
CA GLY A 223 0.46 -6.25 13.42
C GLY A 223 -0.29 -7.30 12.60
N LEU A 224 -1.56 -7.53 12.89
CA LEU A 224 -2.39 -8.52 12.18
C LEU A 224 -2.69 -8.11 10.74
N SER A 225 -2.84 -6.81 10.47
CA SER A 225 -3.04 -6.31 9.11
C SER A 225 -1.87 -6.71 8.20
N ILE A 226 -0.66 -6.37 8.59
CA ILE A 226 0.55 -6.71 7.81
C ILE A 226 0.73 -8.23 7.71
N PHE A 227 0.49 -8.97 8.81
CA PHE A 227 0.59 -10.42 8.81
C PHE A 227 -0.37 -11.06 7.80
N THR A 228 -1.66 -10.67 7.84
CA THR A 228 -2.66 -11.23 6.93
C THR A 228 -2.45 -10.78 5.48
N TYR A 229 -1.96 -9.54 5.27
CA TYR A 229 -1.55 -9.03 3.96
C TYR A 229 -0.51 -9.94 3.30
N ILE A 230 0.55 -10.27 4.03
CA ILE A 230 1.63 -11.10 3.50
C ILE A 230 1.17 -12.54 3.29
N ARG A 231 0.32 -13.06 4.19
CA ARG A 231 -0.26 -14.37 4.00
C ARG A 231 -1.08 -14.44 2.71
N ALA A 232 -1.86 -13.40 2.42
CA ALA A 232 -2.59 -13.27 1.16
C ALA A 232 -1.64 -13.18 -0.05
N GLN A 233 -0.57 -12.39 0.09
CA GLN A 233 0.40 -12.15 -0.98
C GLN A 233 1.12 -13.42 -1.43
N LYS A 234 1.36 -14.36 -0.54
CA LYS A 234 1.98 -15.66 -0.88
C LYS A 234 1.15 -16.50 -1.85
N ASP A 235 -0.18 -16.41 -1.77
CA ASP A 235 -1.07 -17.24 -2.58
C ASP A 235 -1.71 -16.47 -3.76
N LEU A 236 -1.96 -15.15 -3.61
CA LEU A 236 -2.57 -14.30 -4.64
C LEU A 236 -1.54 -13.54 -5.49
N GLY A 237 -0.32 -13.40 -4.98
CA GLY A 237 0.68 -12.47 -5.51
C GLY A 237 0.47 -11.02 -5.02
N ALA A 238 1.51 -10.20 -5.21
CA ALA A 238 1.54 -8.82 -4.70
C ALA A 238 0.42 -7.95 -5.30
N ALA A 239 0.23 -8.02 -6.61
CA ALA A 239 -0.72 -7.18 -7.33
C ALA A 239 -2.17 -7.38 -6.86
N LYS A 240 -2.67 -8.62 -6.81
CA LYS A 240 -4.04 -8.89 -6.35
C LYS A 240 -4.24 -8.49 -4.89
N THR A 241 -3.27 -8.76 -4.04
CA THR A 241 -3.34 -8.42 -2.62
C THR A 241 -3.41 -6.91 -2.42
N SER A 242 -2.56 -6.13 -3.11
CA SER A 242 -2.58 -4.67 -3.07
C SER A 242 -3.89 -4.08 -3.58
N ALA A 243 -4.49 -4.65 -4.63
CA ALA A 243 -5.78 -4.21 -5.14
C ALA A 243 -6.90 -4.38 -4.10
N TYR A 244 -6.94 -5.49 -3.36
CA TYR A 244 -7.88 -5.67 -2.24
C TYR A 244 -7.58 -4.70 -1.09
N TYR A 245 -6.32 -4.48 -0.78
CA TYR A 245 -5.90 -3.61 0.32
C TYR A 245 -6.21 -2.13 0.06
N ALA A 246 -6.23 -1.69 -1.20
CA ALA A 246 -6.56 -0.33 -1.61
C ALA A 246 -7.98 0.13 -1.17
N PHE A 247 -8.84 -0.80 -0.74
CA PHE A 247 -10.15 -0.47 -0.17
C PHE A 247 -10.10 -0.09 1.32
N ALA A 248 -8.99 -0.34 2.03
CA ALA A 248 -8.87 -0.05 3.45
C ALA A 248 -9.22 1.41 3.84
N PRO A 249 -8.75 2.46 3.14
CA PRO A 249 -9.13 3.84 3.43
C PRO A 249 -10.62 4.13 3.32
N PHE A 250 -11.32 3.47 2.38
CA PHE A 250 -12.77 3.64 2.23
C PHE A 250 -13.54 2.99 3.38
N ILE A 251 -13.09 1.82 3.83
CA ILE A 251 -13.65 1.15 5.02
C ILE A 251 -13.40 2.02 6.25
N GLY A 252 -12.19 2.60 6.41
CA GLY A 252 -11.86 3.50 7.50
C GLY A 252 -12.71 4.77 7.51
N ALA A 253 -12.96 5.35 6.33
CA ALA A 253 -13.86 6.49 6.17
C ALA A 253 -15.30 6.13 6.58
N PHE A 254 -15.82 5.00 6.11
CA PHE A 254 -17.14 4.50 6.49
C PHE A 254 -17.24 4.27 8.01
N LEU A 255 -16.25 3.63 8.62
CA LEU A 255 -16.20 3.42 10.07
C LEU A 255 -16.15 4.75 10.84
N SER A 256 -15.51 5.78 10.30
CA SER A 256 -15.50 7.12 10.91
C SER A 256 -16.89 7.73 10.97
N PHE A 257 -17.72 7.57 9.94
CA PHE A 257 -19.11 8.01 9.98
C PHE A 257 -19.93 7.23 11.01
N VAL A 258 -19.75 5.90 11.05
CA VAL A 258 -20.53 5.03 11.95
C VAL A 258 -20.13 5.25 13.42
N LEU A 259 -18.82 5.31 13.72
CA LEU A 259 -18.31 5.35 15.10
C LEU A 259 -18.24 6.76 15.67
N LEU A 260 -17.94 7.77 14.84
CA LEU A 260 -17.70 9.14 15.26
C LEU A 260 -18.85 10.09 14.90
N HIS A 261 -19.86 9.60 14.17
CA HIS A 261 -21.00 10.38 13.69
C HIS A 261 -20.59 11.65 12.92
N GLU A 262 -19.47 11.58 12.16
CA GLU A 262 -18.97 12.68 11.35
C GLU A 262 -19.98 13.05 10.26
N ARG A 263 -20.08 14.34 9.93
CA ARG A 263 -21.06 14.80 8.94
C ARG A 263 -20.50 14.67 7.52
N LEU A 264 -21.30 14.11 6.62
CA LEU A 264 -21.05 14.09 5.20
C LEU A 264 -21.26 15.49 4.60
N THR A 265 -20.22 16.08 4.01
CA THR A 265 -20.34 17.30 3.23
C THR A 265 -20.42 16.99 1.74
N ALA A 266 -21.01 17.89 0.94
CA ALA A 266 -21.05 17.71 -0.52
C ALA A 266 -19.62 17.60 -1.11
N ALA A 267 -18.70 18.43 -0.64
CA ALA A 267 -17.30 18.38 -1.06
C ALA A 267 -16.66 17.01 -0.74
N TYR A 268 -16.95 16.45 0.45
CA TYR A 268 -16.47 15.12 0.81
C TYR A 268 -17.03 14.03 -0.12
N MET A 269 -18.31 14.08 -0.47
CA MET A 269 -18.94 13.13 -1.39
C MET A 269 -18.32 13.18 -2.79
N VAL A 270 -18.04 14.38 -3.31
CA VAL A 270 -17.34 14.56 -4.58
C VAL A 270 -15.92 13.98 -4.50
N ALA A 271 -15.17 14.32 -3.44
CA ALA A 271 -13.82 13.79 -3.23
C ALA A 271 -13.82 12.26 -3.11
N LEU A 272 -14.76 11.69 -2.35
CA LEU A 272 -14.94 10.24 -2.22
C LEU A 272 -15.15 9.56 -3.57
N PHE A 273 -16.04 10.11 -4.40
CA PHE A 273 -16.29 9.56 -5.74
C PHE A 273 -15.05 9.63 -6.64
N VAL A 274 -14.38 10.79 -6.69
CA VAL A 274 -13.15 10.97 -7.47
C VAL A 274 -12.04 10.02 -6.98
N MET A 275 -11.90 9.87 -5.65
CA MET A 275 -10.94 8.96 -5.05
C MET A 275 -11.23 7.50 -5.40
N LEU A 276 -12.49 7.08 -5.37
CA LEU A 276 -12.91 5.73 -5.77
C LEU A 276 -12.52 5.42 -7.22
N VAL A 277 -12.79 6.36 -8.13
CA VAL A 277 -12.41 6.20 -9.54
C VAL A 277 -10.89 6.14 -9.69
N GLY A 278 -10.15 7.04 -9.05
CA GLY A 278 -8.68 7.04 -9.07
C GLY A 278 -8.09 5.73 -8.52
N THR A 279 -8.60 5.25 -7.40
CA THR A 279 -8.16 3.98 -6.79
C THR A 279 -8.51 2.77 -7.67
N ALA A 280 -9.66 2.81 -8.38
CA ALA A 280 -10.02 1.77 -9.33
C ALA A 280 -9.04 1.72 -10.52
N PHE A 281 -8.59 2.87 -11.04
CA PHE A 281 -7.54 2.91 -12.07
C PHE A 281 -6.21 2.37 -11.56
N ALA A 282 -5.79 2.71 -10.34
CA ALA A 282 -4.58 2.18 -9.73
C ALA A 282 -4.65 0.66 -9.53
N ALA A 283 -5.78 0.15 -9.03
CA ALA A 283 -6.02 -1.28 -8.87
C ALA A 283 -6.03 -2.01 -10.22
N ALA A 284 -6.66 -1.44 -11.25
CA ALA A 284 -6.69 -2.00 -12.60
C ALA A 284 -5.30 -2.05 -13.23
N ASP A 285 -4.44 -1.05 -12.97
CA ASP A 285 -3.05 -1.06 -13.41
C ASP A 285 -2.24 -2.15 -12.69
N THR A 286 -2.39 -2.23 -11.37
CA THR A 286 -1.73 -3.25 -10.55
C THR A 286 -2.13 -4.68 -10.94
N LEU A 287 -3.36 -4.87 -11.43
CA LEU A 287 -3.87 -6.18 -11.89
C LEU A 287 -3.47 -6.50 -13.33
N ALA A 288 -3.00 -5.51 -14.10
CA ALA A 288 -2.49 -5.72 -15.45
C ALA A 288 -1.05 -6.24 -15.38
N GLN A 289 -0.80 -7.44 -15.89
CA GLN A 289 0.56 -7.96 -16.08
C GLN A 289 1.08 -7.49 -17.43
N HIS A 290 2.07 -6.59 -17.39
CA HIS A 290 2.85 -6.22 -18.56
C HIS A 290 4.05 -7.15 -18.67
N HIS A 291 4.09 -8.00 -19.67
CA HIS A 291 5.24 -8.87 -19.93
C HIS A 291 5.57 -8.90 -21.42
N THR A 292 6.84 -9.12 -21.67
CA THR A 292 7.37 -9.32 -23.02
C THR A 292 7.79 -10.76 -23.13
N HIS A 293 7.29 -11.46 -24.13
CA HIS A 293 7.73 -12.82 -24.41
C HIS A 293 7.99 -13.00 -25.92
N GLU A 294 8.84 -13.95 -26.20
CA GLU A 294 9.17 -14.34 -27.55
C GLU A 294 8.16 -15.37 -28.05
N HIS A 295 7.56 -15.09 -29.21
CA HIS A 295 6.71 -16.03 -29.92
C HIS A 295 7.40 -16.55 -31.16
N THR A 296 7.24 -17.85 -31.40
CA THR A 296 7.70 -18.50 -32.64
C THR A 296 6.48 -18.92 -33.43
N HIS A 297 6.33 -18.36 -34.60
CA HIS A 297 5.27 -18.75 -35.55
C HIS A 297 5.84 -19.54 -36.70
N THR A 298 5.19 -20.65 -37.00
CA THR A 298 5.52 -21.47 -38.15
C THR A 298 4.35 -21.38 -39.12
N PHE A 299 4.62 -20.93 -40.35
CA PHE A 299 3.61 -20.85 -41.38
C PHE A 299 4.16 -21.38 -42.70
N THR A 300 3.29 -21.99 -43.48
CA THR A 300 3.61 -22.58 -44.77
C THR A 300 2.90 -21.82 -45.88
N HIS A 301 3.63 -21.41 -46.88
CA HIS A 301 3.05 -20.79 -48.06
C HIS A 301 3.66 -21.39 -49.36
N THR A 302 2.98 -21.16 -50.49
CA THR A 302 3.40 -21.65 -51.79
C THR A 302 3.54 -20.48 -52.75
N HIS A 303 4.74 -20.33 -53.35
CA HIS A 303 4.97 -19.44 -54.48
C HIS A 303 5.88 -20.10 -55.48
N ASP A 304 5.77 -19.73 -56.75
CA ASP A 304 6.53 -20.29 -57.87
C ASP A 304 6.49 -21.84 -57.98
N GLY A 305 5.36 -22.44 -57.55
CA GLY A 305 5.17 -23.88 -57.60
C GLY A 305 5.88 -24.68 -56.50
N SER A 306 6.56 -24.00 -55.56
CA SER A 306 7.23 -24.62 -54.42
C SER A 306 6.54 -24.26 -53.11
N THR A 307 6.28 -25.27 -52.27
CA THR A 307 5.73 -25.12 -50.93
C THR A 307 6.87 -25.18 -49.91
N HIS A 308 7.02 -24.14 -49.09
CA HIS A 308 8.01 -24.11 -48.02
C HIS A 308 7.46 -23.51 -46.73
N THR A 309 8.10 -23.87 -45.62
CA THR A 309 7.69 -23.50 -44.28
C THR A 309 8.72 -22.56 -43.69
N HIS A 310 8.25 -21.44 -43.17
CA HIS A 310 9.06 -20.46 -42.46
C HIS A 310 8.75 -20.47 -40.98
N THR A 311 9.79 -20.28 -40.19
CA THR A 311 9.69 -20.08 -38.73
C THR A 311 10.22 -18.71 -38.40
N VAL A 312 9.37 -17.86 -37.85
CA VAL A 312 9.70 -16.47 -37.46
C VAL A 312 9.53 -16.32 -35.95
N SER A 313 10.59 -15.89 -35.30
CA SER A 313 10.56 -15.51 -33.89
C SER A 313 10.53 -14.01 -33.78
N HIS A 314 9.59 -13.47 -32.98
CA HIS A 314 9.54 -12.07 -32.65
C HIS A 314 9.11 -11.87 -31.19
N SER A 315 9.52 -10.72 -30.60
CA SER A 315 9.20 -10.35 -29.23
C SER A 315 8.30 -9.15 -29.24
N HIS A 316 7.18 -9.21 -28.51
CA HIS A 316 6.32 -8.08 -28.29
C HIS A 316 5.80 -8.03 -26.84
N GLY A 317 5.56 -6.81 -26.35
CA GLY A 317 5.00 -6.59 -25.03
C GLY A 317 3.50 -6.31 -25.13
N HIS A 318 2.72 -6.93 -24.26
CA HIS A 318 1.29 -6.67 -24.14
C HIS A 318 0.80 -6.83 -22.71
N ASP A 319 -0.38 -6.28 -22.43
CA ASP A 319 -1.01 -6.32 -21.13
C ASP A 319 -2.02 -7.46 -21.04
N HIS A 320 -1.90 -8.30 -20.02
CA HIS A 320 -2.93 -9.26 -19.64
C HIS A 320 -3.49 -8.95 -18.27
N TYR A 321 -4.80 -9.09 -18.10
CA TYR A 321 -5.39 -9.16 -16.79
C TYR A 321 -5.13 -10.55 -16.18
N ILE A 322 -4.75 -10.60 -14.91
CA ILE A 322 -4.36 -11.81 -14.16
C ILE A 322 -5.43 -12.95 -14.20
N SER A 323 -6.64 -12.65 -14.68
CA SER A 323 -7.72 -13.62 -14.84
C SER A 323 -7.74 -14.37 -16.19
N ALA A 324 -6.88 -14.02 -17.14
CA ALA A 324 -6.88 -14.61 -18.47
C ALA A 324 -5.78 -15.68 -18.59
N ASP A 325 -6.17 -16.95 -18.44
CA ASP A 325 -5.25 -18.10 -18.58
C ASP A 325 -4.99 -18.50 -20.05
N ALA A 326 -5.65 -17.86 -21.03
CA ALA A 326 -5.55 -18.23 -22.45
C ALA A 326 -4.67 -17.24 -23.24
N HIS A 327 -3.57 -17.73 -23.77
CA HIS A 327 -2.62 -17.02 -24.64
C HIS A 327 -2.93 -17.34 -26.10
N GLY A 328 -4.00 -16.79 -26.65
CA GLY A 328 -4.33 -16.88 -28.08
C GLY A 328 -3.96 -15.58 -28.78
N HIS A 329 -2.89 -15.58 -29.56
CA HIS A 329 -2.56 -14.46 -30.46
C HIS A 329 -2.82 -14.87 -31.90
N HIS A 330 -3.64 -14.10 -32.61
CA HIS A 330 -3.83 -14.25 -34.03
C HIS A 330 -3.03 -13.19 -34.76
N HIS A 331 -2.01 -13.63 -35.52
CA HIS A 331 -1.33 -12.77 -36.47
C HIS A 331 -1.86 -13.06 -37.86
N SER A 332 -2.08 -12.01 -38.65
CA SER A 332 -2.42 -12.17 -40.05
C SER A 332 -1.18 -12.66 -40.85
N LEU A 333 -1.41 -13.41 -41.92
CA LEU A 333 -0.32 -13.86 -42.83
C LEU A 333 0.53 -12.69 -43.34
N ALA A 334 -0.13 -11.54 -43.61
CA ALA A 334 0.56 -10.32 -44.07
C ALA A 334 1.49 -9.70 -43.00
N GLU A 335 1.17 -9.85 -41.71
CA GLU A 335 2.06 -9.42 -40.61
C GLU A 335 3.25 -10.34 -40.46
N LEU A 336 3.05 -11.66 -40.59
CA LEU A 336 4.11 -12.66 -40.54
C LEU A 336 5.09 -12.53 -41.70
N GLU A 337 4.59 -12.27 -42.94
CA GLU A 337 5.41 -11.97 -44.11
C GLU A 337 6.23 -10.68 -43.98
N LYS A 338 5.66 -9.66 -43.32
CA LYS A 338 6.36 -8.39 -43.05
C LYS A 338 7.51 -8.55 -42.04
N LEU A 339 7.37 -9.47 -41.08
CA LEU A 339 8.42 -9.83 -40.13
C LEU A 339 9.55 -10.62 -40.78
N LEU A 340 9.25 -11.48 -41.77
CA LEU A 340 10.24 -12.20 -42.58
C LEU A 340 11.11 -11.25 -43.41
N ASN A 341 10.50 -10.18 -43.96
CA ASN A 341 11.21 -9.24 -44.84
C ASN A 341 11.98 -8.16 -44.05
N ALA A 342 11.87 -8.14 -42.71
CA ALA A 342 12.58 -7.20 -41.82
C ALA A 342 13.89 -7.79 -41.25
N HIS A 343 14.22 -9.04 -41.58
CA HIS A 343 15.47 -9.75 -41.30
C HIS A 343 16.20 -10.09 -42.61
#